data_97af6a1279e18224e18f509a3dbed488
#
_entry.id   97af6a1279e18224e18f509a3dbed488
#
_cell.length_a   1.000
_cell.length_b   1.000
_cell.length_c   1.000
_cell.angle_alpha   90.00
_cell.angle_beta   90.00
_cell.angle_gamma   90.00
#
_symmetry.space_group_name_H-M   'P 1'
#
loop_
_entity.id
_entity.type
_entity.pdbx_description
1 polymer ?
#
loop_
_entity_poly.entity_id
_entity_poly.type
_entity_poly.pdbx_seq_one_letter_code
_entity_poly.pdbx_strand_id
1 'polypeptide(L)'
;NRKIKITAQDLEENIHEINFPQSILMFEKQQDYRSAIRYHFLYALKKLTDKNLIDWNPEKTNRDYLKELKNNQLKEDFRRIIYIYDYIWYGEFQAEETDYQHYKTYFNKF
;
A
#
# COMPACT_ATOMS: atom_id res chain seq x y z
N ASN A 1 -10.52 21.10 -12.99
CA ASN A 1 -9.35 20.67 -12.29
C ASN A 1 -9.38 19.17 -12.01
N ARG A 2 -8.71 18.44 -12.83
CA ARG A 2 -8.80 17.01 -12.80
C ARG A 2 -7.64 16.43 -11.96
N LYS A 3 -7.99 15.77 -10.87
CA LYS A 3 -7.01 14.96 -10.17
C LYS A 3 -6.73 13.72 -11.00
N ILE A 4 -5.49 13.52 -11.35
CA ILE A 4 -5.08 12.31 -12.02
C ILE A 4 -5.07 11.22 -10.97
N LYS A 5 -5.98 10.26 -11.13
CA LYS A 5 -5.95 9.07 -10.26
C LYS A 5 -4.87 8.15 -10.77
N ILE A 6 -3.89 7.90 -9.94
CA ILE A 6 -2.89 6.89 -10.24
C ILE A 6 -3.51 5.54 -9.91
N THR A 7 -3.80 4.76 -10.94
CA THR A 7 -4.32 3.41 -10.77
C THR A 7 -3.17 2.45 -10.51
N ALA A 8 -3.48 1.24 -10.05
CA ALA A 8 -2.46 0.20 -9.93
C ALA A 8 -1.78 -0.06 -11.28
N GLN A 9 -2.55 0.05 -12.36
CA GLN A 9 -2.01 -0.13 -13.70
C GLN A 9 -1.06 1.00 -14.09
N ASP A 10 -1.38 2.23 -13.73
CA ASP A 10 -0.50 3.37 -14.00
C ASP A 10 0.83 3.25 -13.25
N LEU A 11 0.78 2.68 -12.05
CA LEU A 11 1.95 2.49 -11.22
C LEU A 11 2.75 1.26 -11.60
N GLU A 12 2.18 0.35 -12.40
CA GLU A 12 2.86 -0.88 -12.80
C GLU A 12 4.20 -0.61 -13.44
N GLU A 13 4.24 0.30 -14.38
CA GLU A 13 5.45 0.62 -15.13
C GLU A 13 6.51 1.28 -14.26
N ASN A 14 6.09 1.89 -13.16
CA ASN A 14 6.94 2.75 -12.33
C ASN A 14 7.18 2.21 -10.93
N ILE A 15 6.56 1.10 -10.54
CA ILE A 15 6.62 0.62 -9.15
C ILE A 15 8.05 0.37 -8.68
N HIS A 16 8.92 -0.08 -9.58
CA HIS A 16 10.32 -0.35 -9.25
C HIS A 16 11.20 0.90 -9.32
N GLU A 17 10.68 1.98 -9.89
CA GLU A 17 11.40 3.24 -10.01
C GLU A 17 10.98 4.25 -8.96
N ILE A 18 9.89 4.00 -8.24
CA ILE A 18 9.39 4.91 -7.21
C ILE A 18 10.26 4.82 -5.97
N ASN A 19 10.72 5.96 -5.49
CA ASN A 19 11.35 6.04 -4.18
C ASN A 19 10.23 6.17 -3.14
N PHE A 20 9.76 5.03 -2.64
CA PHE A 20 8.64 5.00 -1.72
C PHE A 20 8.90 5.71 -0.40
N PRO A 21 10.06 5.53 0.26
CA PRO A 21 10.30 6.26 1.50
C PRO A 21 10.24 7.76 1.31
N GLN A 22 10.78 8.30 0.22
CA GLN A 22 10.77 9.72 -0.06
C GLN A 22 9.36 10.22 -0.36
N SER A 23 8.61 9.47 -1.17
CA SER A 23 7.24 9.83 -1.53
C SER A 23 6.32 9.83 -0.31
N ILE A 24 6.45 8.81 0.53
CA ILE A 24 5.66 8.70 1.76
C ILE A 24 5.97 9.89 2.68
N LEU A 25 7.25 10.22 2.85
CA LEU A 25 7.65 11.36 3.67
C LEU A 25 7.05 12.67 3.15
N MET A 26 7.03 12.83 1.83
CA MET A 26 6.42 14.01 1.21
C MET A 26 4.93 14.11 1.54
N PHE A 27 4.19 13.00 1.40
CA PHE A 27 2.76 12.98 1.72
C PHE A 27 2.52 13.26 3.20
N GLU A 28 3.37 12.71 4.07
CA GLU A 28 3.27 12.97 5.52
C GLU A 28 3.43 14.46 5.82
N LYS A 29 4.40 15.11 5.18
CA LYS A 29 4.62 16.55 5.37
C LYS A 29 3.45 17.39 4.89
N GLN A 30 2.75 16.92 3.87
CA GLN A 30 1.55 17.57 3.35
C GLN A 30 0.29 17.21 4.14
N GLN A 31 0.42 16.35 5.14
CA GLN A 31 -0.72 15.80 5.89
C GLN A 31 -1.72 15.08 4.98
N ASP A 32 -1.24 14.55 3.88
CA ASP A 32 -2.02 13.76 2.95
C ASP A 32 -1.87 12.28 3.32
N TYR A 33 -2.52 11.90 4.41
CA TYR A 33 -2.36 10.57 4.97
C TYR A 33 -3.01 9.49 4.11
N ARG A 34 -4.03 9.86 3.37
CA ARG A 34 -4.68 8.93 2.44
C ARG A 34 -3.70 8.48 1.35
N SER A 35 -3.00 9.41 0.76
CA SER A 35 -1.98 9.09 -0.24
C SER A 35 -0.79 8.36 0.38
N ALA A 36 -0.40 8.73 1.60
CA ALA A 36 0.67 8.04 2.31
C ALA A 36 0.32 6.56 2.52
N ILE A 37 -0.92 6.27 2.93
CA ILE A 37 -1.38 4.88 3.10
C ILE A 37 -1.34 4.13 1.78
N ARG A 38 -1.78 4.75 0.70
CA ARG A 38 -1.71 4.12 -0.62
C ARG A 38 -0.29 3.74 -0.98
N TYR A 39 0.64 4.65 -0.78
CA TYR A 39 2.04 4.40 -1.11
C TYR A 39 2.68 3.38 -0.17
N HIS A 40 2.28 3.36 1.08
CA HIS A 40 2.70 2.29 1.99
C HIS A 40 2.24 0.92 1.50
N PHE A 41 1.01 0.84 1.01
CA PHE A 41 0.47 -0.42 0.50
C PHE A 41 1.23 -0.88 -0.75
N LEU A 42 1.46 0.03 -1.68
CA LEU A 42 2.22 -0.27 -2.90
C LEU A 42 3.66 -0.67 -2.57
N TYR A 43 4.24 -0.04 -1.57
CA TYR A 43 5.59 -0.36 -1.11
C TYR A 43 5.64 -1.79 -0.54
N ALA A 44 4.62 -2.18 0.21
CA ALA A 44 4.52 -3.56 0.71
C ALA A 44 4.48 -4.55 -0.44
N LEU A 45 3.68 -4.27 -1.48
CA LEU A 45 3.64 -5.12 -2.67
C LEU A 45 5.02 -5.20 -3.36
N LYS A 46 5.72 -4.08 -3.46
CA LYS A 46 7.06 -4.07 -4.04
C LYS A 46 8.02 -4.94 -3.23
N LYS A 47 8.00 -4.79 -1.91
CA LYS A 47 8.88 -5.59 -1.04
C LYS A 47 8.60 -7.08 -1.18
N LEU A 48 7.33 -7.46 -1.22
CA LEU A 48 6.94 -8.86 -1.40
C LEU A 48 7.38 -9.38 -2.77
N THR A 49 7.25 -8.57 -3.80
CA THR A 49 7.70 -8.91 -5.14
C THR A 49 9.21 -9.09 -5.19
N ASP A 50 9.95 -8.18 -4.58
CA ASP A 50 11.43 -8.23 -4.56
C ASP A 50 11.93 -9.47 -3.83
N LYS A 51 11.17 -9.99 -2.88
CA LYS A 51 11.49 -11.22 -2.15
C LYS A 51 10.97 -12.48 -2.84
N ASN A 52 10.35 -12.33 -4.01
CA ASN A 52 9.74 -13.42 -4.76
C ASN A 52 8.64 -14.15 -3.99
N LEU A 53 7.92 -13.43 -3.13
CA LEU A 53 6.83 -14.00 -2.34
C LEU A 53 5.50 -13.85 -3.04
N ILE A 54 5.39 -12.90 -3.96
CA ILE A 54 4.24 -12.74 -4.85
C ILE A 54 4.75 -12.49 -6.26
N ASP A 55 3.87 -12.73 -7.23
CA ASP A 55 4.13 -12.41 -8.63
C ASP A 55 3.23 -11.22 -9.00
N TRP A 56 3.79 -10.02 -8.92
CA TRP A 56 3.00 -8.81 -9.10
C TRP A 56 2.55 -8.64 -10.55
N ASN A 57 1.26 -8.37 -10.72
CA ASN A 57 0.63 -8.11 -11.99
C ASN A 57 -0.56 -7.18 -11.73
N PRO A 58 -0.70 -6.07 -12.48
CA PRO A 58 -1.76 -5.10 -12.21
C PRO A 58 -3.18 -5.65 -12.40
N GLU A 59 -3.33 -6.75 -13.11
CA GLU A 59 -4.64 -7.36 -13.31
C GLU A 59 -5.06 -8.24 -12.14
N LYS A 60 -4.15 -8.53 -11.23
CA LYS A 60 -4.46 -9.32 -10.05
C LYS A 60 -5.12 -8.48 -8.98
N THR A 61 -5.95 -9.15 -8.21
CA THR A 61 -6.58 -8.55 -7.02
C THR A 61 -5.72 -8.80 -5.79
N ASN A 62 -6.02 -8.08 -4.70
CA ASN A 62 -5.35 -8.31 -3.43
C ASN A 62 -5.58 -9.73 -2.93
N ARG A 63 -6.75 -10.32 -3.23
CA ARG A 63 -7.06 -11.69 -2.87
C ARG A 63 -6.13 -12.67 -3.59
N ASP A 64 -5.81 -12.38 -4.86
CA ASP A 64 -4.89 -13.21 -5.62
C ASP A 64 -3.51 -13.23 -4.96
N TYR A 65 -3.00 -12.07 -4.57
CA TYR A 65 -1.72 -11.98 -3.86
C TYR A 65 -1.74 -12.74 -2.54
N LEU A 66 -2.86 -12.61 -1.81
CA LEU A 66 -3.00 -13.29 -0.53
C LEU A 66 -2.87 -14.80 -0.68
N LYS A 67 -3.42 -15.36 -1.77
CA LYS A 67 -3.33 -16.80 -2.06
C LYS A 67 -1.91 -17.25 -2.38
N GLU A 68 -1.09 -16.35 -2.92
CA GLU A 68 0.29 -16.68 -3.27
C GLU A 68 1.19 -16.78 -2.04
N LEU A 69 0.85 -16.08 -0.97
CA LEU A 69 1.63 -16.11 0.26
C LEU A 69 1.49 -17.46 0.95
N LYS A 70 2.63 -18.04 1.35
CA LYS A 70 2.66 -19.38 1.96
C LYS A 70 2.79 -19.33 3.48
N ASN A 71 3.41 -18.27 4.00
CA ASN A 71 3.60 -18.11 5.44
C ASN A 71 2.32 -17.59 6.09
N ASN A 72 1.83 -18.27 7.11
CA ASN A 72 0.55 -17.90 7.74
C ASN A 72 0.60 -16.54 8.43
N GLN A 73 1.71 -16.23 9.08
CA GLN A 73 1.85 -14.92 9.74
C GLN A 73 1.87 -13.79 8.70
N LEU A 74 2.58 -14.01 7.61
CA LEU A 74 2.64 -13.03 6.55
C LEU A 74 1.28 -12.82 5.90
N LYS A 75 0.49 -13.89 5.74
CA LYS A 75 -0.89 -13.79 5.27
C LYS A 75 -1.74 -12.91 6.18
N GLU A 76 -1.62 -13.11 7.50
CA GLU A 76 -2.35 -12.31 8.47
C GLU A 76 -1.94 -10.84 8.40
N ASP A 77 -0.64 -10.59 8.34
CA ASP A 77 -0.12 -9.23 8.22
C ASP A 77 -0.62 -8.57 6.93
N PHE A 78 -0.66 -9.33 5.85
CA PHE A 78 -1.14 -8.82 4.56
C PHE A 78 -2.65 -8.55 4.58
N ARG A 79 -3.44 -9.44 5.17
CA ARG A 79 -4.88 -9.19 5.36
C ARG A 79 -5.13 -7.89 6.09
N ARG A 80 -4.34 -7.64 7.13
CA ARG A 80 -4.49 -6.44 7.93
C ARG A 80 -4.25 -5.18 7.10
N ILE A 81 -3.20 -5.15 6.30
CA ILE A 81 -2.92 -3.96 5.49
C ILE A 81 -3.91 -3.80 4.34
N ILE A 82 -4.44 -4.88 3.80
CA ILE A 82 -5.53 -4.81 2.82
C ILE A 82 -6.73 -4.11 3.45
N TYR A 83 -7.11 -4.52 4.65
CA TYR A 83 -8.25 -3.94 5.36
C TYR A 83 -8.05 -2.45 5.62
N ILE A 84 -6.87 -2.07 6.11
CA ILE A 84 -6.53 -0.67 6.37
C ILE A 84 -6.58 0.15 5.08
N TYR A 85 -5.98 -0.38 4.01
CA TYR A 85 -5.95 0.31 2.73
C TYR A 85 -7.35 0.54 2.18
N ASP A 86 -8.19 -0.51 2.18
CA ASP A 86 -9.55 -0.41 1.67
C ASP A 86 -10.36 0.59 2.49
N TYR A 87 -10.21 0.56 3.81
CA TYR A 87 -10.92 1.45 4.71
C TYR A 87 -10.56 2.91 4.46
N ILE A 88 -9.28 3.20 4.33
CA ILE A 88 -8.81 4.58 4.18
C ILE A 88 -8.97 5.08 2.74
N TRP A 89 -8.64 4.23 1.76
CA TRP A 89 -8.64 4.67 0.36
C TRP A 89 -10.04 4.78 -0.22
N TYR A 90 -10.89 3.79 0.04
CA TYR A 90 -12.24 3.77 -0.50
C TYR A 90 -13.29 4.34 0.45
N GLY A 91 -12.96 4.49 1.73
CA GLY A 91 -13.83 5.11 2.70
C GLY A 91 -13.82 6.63 2.52
N GLU A 92 -14.91 7.27 2.94
CA GLU A 92 -15.01 8.73 2.90
C GLU A 92 -14.48 9.36 4.20
N PHE A 93 -13.56 8.67 4.85
CA PHE A 93 -12.99 9.12 6.11
C PHE A 93 -11.75 9.95 5.86
N GLN A 94 -11.62 11.00 6.63
CA GLN A 94 -10.39 11.76 6.66
C GLN A 94 -9.52 11.16 7.77
N ALA A 95 -8.41 10.53 7.36
CA ALA A 95 -7.49 9.95 8.32
C ALA A 95 -6.75 11.08 9.04
N GLU A 96 -6.81 11.09 10.37
CA GLU A 96 -6.07 12.03 11.18
C GLU A 96 -4.69 11.48 11.50
N GLU A 97 -3.81 12.35 11.97
CA GLU A 97 -2.42 11.99 12.23
C GLU A 97 -2.29 10.82 13.20
N THR A 98 -3.06 10.83 14.28
CA THR A 98 -3.00 9.75 15.28
C THR A 98 -3.39 8.41 14.68
N ASP A 99 -4.45 8.39 13.86
CA ASP A 99 -4.88 7.18 13.19
C ASP A 99 -3.81 6.71 12.20
N TYR A 100 -3.25 7.64 11.44
CA TYR A 100 -2.21 7.32 10.47
C TYR A 100 -0.99 6.70 11.14
N GLN A 101 -0.52 7.28 12.25
CA GLN A 101 0.64 6.74 12.96
C GLN A 101 0.37 5.31 13.46
N HIS A 102 -0.86 5.05 13.89
CA HIS A 102 -1.25 3.71 14.29
C HIS A 102 -1.25 2.73 13.10
N TYR A 103 -1.90 3.10 12.00
CA TYR A 103 -1.96 2.25 10.81
C TYR A 103 -0.58 2.00 10.21
N LYS A 104 0.28 3.00 10.24
CA LYS A 104 1.63 2.90 9.71
C LYS A 104 2.41 1.74 10.32
N THR A 105 2.17 1.43 11.59
CA THR A 105 2.87 0.33 12.27
C THR A 105 2.63 -1.02 11.59
N TYR A 106 1.45 -1.21 11.01
CA TYR A 106 1.14 -2.47 10.33
C TYR A 106 1.88 -2.60 9.00
N PHE A 107 2.05 -1.49 8.28
CA PHE A 107 2.81 -1.50 7.03
C PHE A 107 4.31 -1.71 7.27
N ASN A 108 4.81 -1.28 8.41
CA ASN A 108 6.24 -1.41 8.73
C ASN A 108 6.66 -2.85 9.03
N LYS A 109 5.73 -3.79 9.09
CA LYS A 109 6.05 -5.21 9.26
C LYS A 109 6.62 -5.87 8.00
N PHE A 110 6.53 -5.19 6.90
CA PHE A 110 7.03 -5.67 5.62
C PHE A 110 8.38 -5.04 5.30
#